data_5c154bb9789fd48c70d4c958cc3d9d65
#
_entry.id   5c154bb9789fd48c70d4c958cc3d9d65
#
_cell.length_a   1.000
_cell.length_b   1.000
_cell.length_c   1.000
_cell.angle_alpha   90.00
_cell.angle_beta   90.00
_cell.angle_gamma   90.00
#
_symmetry.space_group_name_H-M   'P 1'
#
loop_
_entity.id
_entity.type
_entity.pdbx_description
1 polymer ?
#
loop_
_entity_poly.entity_id
_entity_poly.type
_entity_poly.pdbx_seq_one_letter_code
_entity_poly.pdbx_strand_id
1 'polypeptide(L)'
;MYIVPTFSRGMGMDFNVVEKMITDVLDDADVSIIDLTGTADHLGITVTSKHFAGKMLLKQHKMIMDILKPKLDTNEIHAVQIKTIIKE
;
A
#
# COMPACT_ATOMS: atom_id res chain seq x y z
N MET A 1 -15.45 3.04 -0.52
CA MET A 1 -15.18 2.98 -1.01
C MET A 1 -14.71 3.11 -1.99
N TYR A 2 -14.43 2.94 -2.67
CA TYR A 2 -13.92 3.19 -3.44
C TYR A 2 -13.87 2.88 -4.56
N ILE A 3 -13.57 2.93 -5.36
CA ILE A 3 -13.57 2.80 -6.36
C ILE A 3 -12.90 2.76 -7.27
N VAL A 4 -12.59 2.44 -7.96
CA VAL A 4 -12.03 2.39 -8.76
C VAL A 4 -11.78 2.41 -9.75
N PRO A 5 -11.51 2.47 -10.35
CA PRO A 5 -11.26 2.67 -11.26
C PRO A 5 -10.86 2.25 -12.24
N THR A 6 -10.87 2.21 -12.66
CA THR A 6 -10.90 1.93 -13.60
C THR A 6 -9.93 1.84 -14.42
N PHE A 7 -9.25 2.07 -14.62
CA PHE A 7 -8.42 1.88 -15.38
C PHE A 7 -7.55 2.65 -15.63
N SER A 8 -7.01 2.78 -15.38
CA SER A 8 -6.05 3.51 -15.57
C SER A 8 -5.11 2.99 -16.52
N ARG A 9 -5.27 2.27 -17.25
CA ARG A 9 -4.55 1.86 -18.16
C ARG A 9 -3.37 2.47 -18.55
N GLY A 10 -2.20 2.17 -18.22
CA GLY A 10 -0.93 2.72 -18.58
C GLY A 10 -0.54 3.94 -17.81
N MET A 11 -1.34 4.30 -16.81
CA MET A 11 -1.12 5.50 -16.06
C MET A 11 -1.03 5.13 -14.60
N GLY A 12 0.08 4.91 -14.05
CA GLY A 12 0.25 4.62 -12.64
C GLY A 12 -0.09 3.20 -12.27
N MET A 13 -0.23 2.93 -10.99
CA MET A 13 -0.37 1.58 -10.46
C MET A 13 -1.80 1.11 -10.42
N ASP A 14 -1.99 -0.18 -10.69
CA ASP A 14 -3.25 -0.86 -10.39
C ASP A 14 -3.28 -1.12 -8.88
N PHE A 15 -4.27 -0.57 -8.20
CA PHE A 15 -4.39 -0.71 -6.75
C PHE A 15 -4.57 -2.17 -6.33
N ASN A 16 -5.20 -2.99 -7.15
CA ASN A 16 -5.37 -4.41 -6.85
C ASN A 16 -4.02 -5.13 -6.77
N VAL A 17 -3.07 -4.74 -7.60
CA VAL A 17 -1.73 -5.31 -7.56
C VAL A 17 -1.04 -4.93 -6.25
N VAL A 18 -1.16 -3.66 -5.85
CA VAL A 18 -0.55 -3.19 -4.61
C VAL A 18 -1.18 -3.91 -3.41
N GLU A 19 -2.49 -4.01 -3.38
CA GLU A 19 -3.18 -4.69 -2.30
C GLU A 19 -2.73 -6.14 -2.21
N LYS A 20 -2.63 -6.83 -3.33
CA LYS A 20 -2.22 -8.22 -3.37
C LYS A 20 -0.78 -8.40 -2.88
N MET A 21 0.11 -7.50 -3.25
CA MET A 21 1.49 -7.56 -2.77
C MET A 21 1.53 -7.52 -1.25
N ILE A 22 0.70 -6.69 -0.65
CA ILE A 22 0.66 -6.55 0.80
C ILE A 22 0.01 -7.77 1.44
N THR A 23 -1.12 -8.23 0.92
CA THR A 23 -1.84 -9.36 1.52
C THR A 23 -1.14 -10.69 1.30
N ASP A 24 -0.28 -10.80 0.31
CA ASP A 24 0.54 -11.99 0.13
C ASP A 24 1.56 -12.16 1.27
N VAL A 25 1.99 -11.06 1.87
CA VAL A 25 2.94 -11.10 2.97
C VAL A 25 2.22 -11.02 4.32
N LEU A 26 1.21 -10.16 4.42
CA LEU A 26 0.43 -9.96 5.63
C LEU A 26 -0.98 -10.47 5.36
N ASP A 27 -1.17 -11.75 5.56
CA ASP A 27 -2.38 -12.45 5.11
C ASP A 27 -3.67 -12.02 5.81
N ASP A 28 -3.55 -11.37 6.98
CA ASP A 28 -4.69 -10.84 7.71
C ASP A 28 -4.95 -9.36 7.41
N ALA A 29 -4.17 -8.75 6.53
CA ALA A 29 -4.19 -7.29 6.38
C ALA A 29 -5.47 -6.80 5.72
N ASP A 30 -5.99 -5.71 6.27
CA ASP A 30 -6.99 -4.89 5.61
C ASP A 30 -6.25 -3.72 5.00
N VAL A 31 -6.38 -3.53 3.71
CA VAL A 31 -5.62 -2.52 2.97
C VAL A 31 -6.56 -1.52 2.35
N SER A 32 -6.29 -0.25 2.57
CA SER A 32 -7.02 0.85 1.95
C SER A 32 -6.02 1.70 1.17
N ILE A 33 -6.31 1.97 -0.08
CA ILE A 33 -5.42 2.72 -0.95
C ILE A 33 -6.19 3.87 -1.56
N ILE A 34 -5.62 5.07 -1.47
CA ILE A 34 -6.20 6.25 -2.12
C ILE A 34 -5.16 6.87 -3.05
N ASP A 35 -5.66 7.49 -4.08
CA ASP A 35 -4.83 8.20 -5.06
C ASP A 35 -4.71 9.65 -4.62
N LEU A 36 -3.52 10.07 -4.24
CA LEU A 36 -3.31 11.40 -3.66
C LEU A 36 -3.27 12.51 -4.69
N THR A 37 -2.95 12.19 -5.93
CA THR A 37 -2.75 13.23 -6.95
C THR A 37 -3.64 13.06 -8.18
N GLY A 38 -4.37 11.95 -8.28
CA GLY A 38 -5.19 11.67 -9.45
C GLY A 38 -4.45 10.98 -10.58
N THR A 39 -3.17 10.67 -10.39
CA THR A 39 -2.35 10.01 -11.42
C THR A 39 -1.97 8.58 -11.05
N ALA A 40 -2.45 8.10 -9.91
CA ALA A 40 -2.23 6.73 -9.42
C ALA A 40 -0.77 6.36 -9.19
N ASP A 41 0.11 7.36 -9.03
CA ASP A 41 1.51 7.11 -8.74
C ASP A 41 1.96 7.72 -7.40
N HIS A 42 1.09 8.47 -6.76
CA HIS A 42 1.31 8.97 -5.38
C HIS A 42 0.17 8.43 -4.54
N LEU A 43 0.46 7.45 -3.72
CA LEU A 43 -0.59 6.68 -3.04
C LEU A 43 -0.59 6.93 -1.54
N GLY A 44 -1.79 6.98 -0.96
CA GLY A 44 -1.96 6.89 0.48
C GLY A 44 -2.42 5.49 0.81
N ILE A 45 -1.64 4.76 1.61
CA ILE A 45 -1.93 3.37 1.92
C ILE A 45 -2.10 3.21 3.42
N THR A 46 -3.23 2.66 3.82
CA THR A 46 -3.49 2.31 5.21
C THR A 46 -3.56 0.79 5.31
N VAL A 47 -2.75 0.22 6.19
CA VAL A 47 -2.71 -1.22 6.39
C VAL A 47 -3.00 -1.54 7.84
N THR A 48 -4.00 -2.38 8.07
CA THR A 48 -4.37 -2.84 9.40
C THR A 48 -4.00 -4.32 9.47
N SER A 49 -3.15 -4.71 10.42
CA SER A 49 -2.69 -6.08 10.52
C SER A 49 -2.27 -6.41 11.95
N LYS A 50 -2.48 -7.64 12.35
CA LYS A 50 -1.99 -8.14 13.64
C LYS A 50 -0.47 -8.23 13.67
N HIS A 51 0.16 -8.32 12.51
CA HIS A 51 1.61 -8.43 12.43
C HIS A 51 2.33 -7.17 12.91
N PHE A 52 1.62 -6.07 13.08
CA PHE A 52 2.21 -4.83 13.58
C PHE A 52 2.28 -4.79 15.10
N ALA A 53 1.62 -5.71 15.79
CA ALA A 53 1.61 -5.72 17.25
C ALA A 53 3.03 -5.91 17.78
N GLY A 54 3.40 -5.12 18.79
CA GLY A 54 4.71 -5.21 19.40
C GLY A 54 5.84 -4.59 18.59
N LYS A 55 5.55 -3.97 17.46
CA LYS A 55 6.57 -3.33 16.62
C LYS A 55 6.45 -1.82 16.70
N MET A 56 7.59 -1.15 16.71
CA MET A 56 7.61 0.31 16.68
C MET A 56 7.11 0.80 15.32
N LEU A 57 6.59 2.02 15.31
CA LEU A 57 6.00 2.59 14.11
C LEU A 57 6.95 2.56 12.92
N LEU A 58 8.20 2.92 13.13
CA LEU A 58 9.19 2.92 12.06
C LEU A 58 9.34 1.52 11.45
N LYS A 59 9.35 0.50 12.30
CA LYS A 59 9.46 -0.88 11.84
C LYS A 59 8.22 -1.29 11.05
N GLN A 60 7.05 -0.87 11.50
CA GLN A 60 5.81 -1.16 10.77
C GLN A 60 5.85 -0.56 9.37
N HIS A 61 6.27 0.70 9.27
CA HIS A 61 6.36 1.37 7.98
C HIS A 61 7.39 0.70 7.08
N LYS A 62 8.52 0.28 7.65
CA LYS A 62 9.55 -0.39 6.88
C LYS A 62 9.06 -1.71 6.30
N MET A 63 8.22 -2.44 7.02
CA MET A 63 7.64 -3.68 6.51
C MET A 63 6.87 -3.42 5.21
N ILE A 64 6.07 -2.34 5.19
CA ILE A 64 5.30 -2.02 4.00
C ILE A 64 6.20 -1.52 2.88
N MET A 65 7.19 -0.68 3.21
CA MET A 65 8.12 -0.20 2.20
C MET A 65 8.88 -1.34 1.55
N ASP A 66 9.29 -2.34 2.33
CA ASP A 66 10.00 -3.50 1.80
C ASP A 66 9.11 -4.31 0.85
N ILE A 67 7.82 -4.42 1.17
CA ILE A 67 6.86 -5.11 0.29
C ILE A 67 6.73 -4.38 -1.04
N LEU A 68 6.67 -3.05 -0.99
CA LEU A 68 6.43 -2.24 -2.17
C LEU A 68 7.70 -1.89 -2.95
N LYS A 69 8.86 -2.29 -2.44
CA LYS A 69 10.13 -1.91 -3.03
C LYS A 69 10.24 -2.17 -4.55
N PRO A 70 9.78 -3.32 -5.07
CA PRO A 70 9.87 -3.53 -6.52
C PRO A 70 9.16 -2.45 -7.34
N LYS A 71 8.03 -1.96 -6.84
CA LYS A 71 7.26 -0.93 -7.54
C LYS A 71 7.83 0.46 -7.34
N LEU A 72 8.46 0.69 -6.20
CA LEU A 72 9.14 1.96 -5.95
C LEU A 72 10.42 2.05 -6.78
N ASP A 73 11.15 0.95 -6.91
CA ASP A 73 12.39 0.92 -7.69
C ASP A 73 12.14 1.16 -9.18
N THR A 74 10.99 0.75 -9.69
CA THR A 74 10.66 0.95 -11.10
C THR A 74 9.95 2.27 -11.37
N ASN A 75 9.68 3.05 -10.32
CA ASN A 75 8.94 4.30 -10.38
C ASN A 75 7.49 4.13 -10.82
N GLU A 76 6.95 2.93 -10.77
CA GLU A 76 5.51 2.73 -10.95
C GLU A 76 4.75 3.41 -9.82
N ILE A 77 5.35 3.45 -8.63
CA ILE A 77 4.87 4.27 -7.53
C ILE A 77 5.96 5.30 -7.26
N HIS A 78 5.64 6.60 -7.42
CA HIS A 78 6.61 7.66 -7.19
C HIS A 78 6.71 8.03 -5.72
N ALA A 79 5.61 8.02 -5.01
CA ALA A 79 5.59 8.36 -3.59
C ALA A 79 4.46 7.62 -2.90
N VAL A 80 4.66 7.34 -1.62
CA VAL A 80 3.64 6.64 -0.83
C VAL A 80 3.63 7.21 0.57
N GLN A 81 2.42 7.46 1.09
CA GLN A 81 2.21 7.77 2.49
C GLN A 81 1.64 6.52 3.13
N ILE A 82 2.26 6.07 4.20
CA ILE A 82 1.90 4.81 4.84
C ILE A 82 1.34 5.09 6.22
N LYS A 83 0.18 4.50 6.50
CA LYS A 83 -0.39 4.49 7.83
C LYS A 83 -0.60 3.04 8.22
N THR A 84 -0.16 2.67 9.41
CA THR A 84 -0.32 1.30 9.90
C THR A 84 -1.18 1.31 11.15
N ILE A 85 -2.03 0.30 11.27
CA ILE A 85 -2.94 0.16 12.39
C ILE A 85 -2.82 -1.28 12.88
N ILE A 86 -2.75 -1.45 14.19
CA ILE A 86 -2.69 -2.78 14.78
C ILE A 86 -4.11 -3.35 14.82
N LYS A 87 -4.30 -4.51 14.21
CA LYS A 87 -5.59 -5.16 14.19
C LYS A 87 -5.80 -5.90 15.51
N GLU A 88 -6.90 -5.67 16.14
CA GLU A 88 -7.23 -6.29 17.41
C GLU A 88 -8.06 -7.55 17.26
#